data_08486f21c9cb5f731255a6deae169429
#
_entry.id   08486f21c9cb5f731255a6deae169429
#
_cell.length_a   1.000
_cell.length_b   1.000
_cell.length_c   1.000
_cell.angle_alpha   90.00
_cell.angle_beta   90.00
_cell.angle_gamma   90.00
#
_symmetry.space_group_name_H-M   'P 1'
#
loop_
_entity.id
_entity.type
_entity.pdbx_description
1 polymer ?
#
loop_
_entity_poly.entity_id
_entity_poly.type
_entity_poly.pdbx_seq_one_letter_code
_entity_poly.pdbx_strand_id
1 'polypeptide(L)'
;MALESTINGPALAAAAAIAAAVIAGSFSYLNLITAKENKVSEFRQQWIDSLRGSISEYLAAFSYISILYKHFSEKEDSSKDRFAMAKDVQDTYSKVNTSYNDIVLRINSSEDDPHSKKPNEKFLSALETTRELYNKSRYAEAFRSCDAVREAGKPLLKSEWKRVKRGEPSYNKAKMVALGALLTGLAAAFALAIYVTVAVLDNKPESNASSSAQSPNNSKSPIDISTAVPKPNG
;
A
#
# COMPACT_ATOMS: atom_id res chain seq x y z
N MET A 1 13.31 -39.09 40.42
CA MET A 1 12.48 -37.96 40.73
C MET A 1 11.81 -37.55 39.41
N ALA A 2 10.67 -38.21 39.11
CA ALA A 2 9.92 -37.91 37.87
C ALA A 2 9.15 -36.61 38.09
N LEU A 3 9.51 -35.60 37.33
CA LEU A 3 8.70 -34.38 37.19
C LEU A 3 7.46 -34.79 36.39
N GLU A 4 6.40 -35.18 37.09
CA GLU A 4 5.07 -35.22 36.51
C GLU A 4 4.74 -33.79 36.06
N SER A 5 5.02 -33.51 34.77
CA SER A 5 4.56 -32.28 34.11
C SER A 5 3.07 -32.40 33.89
N THR A 6 2.30 -32.12 34.92
CA THR A 6 0.85 -31.95 34.77
C THR A 6 0.63 -30.83 33.78
N ILE A 7 0.23 -31.16 32.53
CA ILE A 7 -0.09 -30.15 31.51
C ILE A 7 -1.20 -29.29 32.10
N ASN A 8 -0.86 -28.06 32.45
CA ASN A 8 -1.83 -27.15 33.00
C ASN A 8 -2.72 -26.65 31.85
N GLY A 9 -3.84 -27.33 31.57
CA GLY A 9 -4.74 -27.04 30.45
C GLY A 9 -5.10 -25.57 30.28
N PRO A 10 -5.39 -24.83 31.40
CA PRO A 10 -5.64 -23.40 31.34
C PRO A 10 -4.43 -22.58 30.84
N ALA A 11 -3.20 -22.93 31.25
CA ALA A 11 -2.00 -22.23 30.79
C ALA A 11 -1.73 -22.45 29.30
N LEU A 12 -1.97 -23.66 28.81
CA LEU A 12 -1.87 -24.00 27.39
C LEU A 12 -2.90 -23.23 26.54
N ALA A 13 -4.16 -23.18 27.00
CA ALA A 13 -5.20 -22.42 26.34
C ALA A 13 -4.89 -20.93 26.32
N ALA A 14 -4.34 -20.38 27.40
CA ALA A 14 -3.91 -18.98 27.46
C ALA A 14 -2.76 -18.71 26.47
N ALA A 15 -1.75 -19.58 26.39
CA ALA A 15 -0.65 -19.44 25.43
C ALA A 15 -1.12 -19.50 23.98
N ALA A 16 -2.04 -20.43 23.65
CA ALA A 16 -2.66 -20.52 22.32
C ALA A 16 -3.46 -19.26 21.99
N ALA A 17 -4.22 -18.72 22.94
CA ALA A 17 -4.98 -17.48 22.74
C ALA A 17 -4.06 -16.26 22.49
N ILE A 18 -2.94 -16.15 23.23
CA ILE A 18 -1.93 -15.10 23.01
C ILE A 18 -1.31 -15.23 21.62
N ALA A 19 -0.89 -16.43 21.21
CA ALA A 19 -0.33 -16.65 19.89
C ALA A 19 -1.33 -16.27 18.77
N ALA A 20 -2.59 -16.70 18.91
CA ALA A 20 -3.65 -16.31 17.97
C ALA A 20 -3.88 -14.81 17.92
N ALA A 21 -3.87 -14.12 19.07
CA ALA A 21 -4.02 -12.67 19.16
C ALA A 21 -2.87 -11.91 18.46
N VAL A 22 -1.61 -12.39 18.64
CA VAL A 22 -0.43 -11.82 17.98
C VAL A 22 -0.53 -11.98 16.46
N ILE A 23 -0.92 -13.16 15.99
CA ILE A 23 -1.11 -13.43 14.55
C ILE A 23 -2.20 -12.53 13.98
N ALA A 24 -3.39 -12.52 14.60
CA ALA A 24 -4.52 -11.69 14.15
C ALA A 24 -4.20 -10.20 14.17
N GLY A 25 -3.56 -9.72 15.23
CA GLY A 25 -3.09 -8.34 15.37
C GLY A 25 -2.08 -7.96 14.29
N SER A 26 -1.14 -8.84 13.97
CA SER A 26 -0.15 -8.63 12.92
C SER A 26 -0.80 -8.52 11.54
N PHE A 27 -1.78 -9.37 11.22
CA PHE A 27 -2.55 -9.28 9.98
C PHE A 27 -3.37 -7.99 9.89
N SER A 28 -4.07 -7.62 10.98
CA SER A 28 -4.81 -6.35 11.02
C SER A 28 -3.91 -5.14 10.80
N TYR A 29 -2.74 -5.14 11.44
CA TYR A 29 -1.76 -4.07 11.28
C TYR A 29 -1.20 -4.02 9.86
N LEU A 30 -0.85 -5.17 9.25
CA LEU A 30 -0.42 -5.25 7.85
C LEU A 30 -1.48 -4.71 6.89
N ASN A 31 -2.74 -5.04 7.08
CA ASN A 31 -3.84 -4.52 6.27
C ASN A 31 -3.97 -3.00 6.40
N LEU A 32 -3.88 -2.47 7.63
CA LEU A 32 -3.97 -1.04 7.89
C LEU A 32 -2.84 -0.25 7.21
N ILE A 33 -1.59 -0.68 7.38
CA ILE A 33 -0.44 0.02 6.78
C ILE A 33 -0.46 -0.10 5.25
N THR A 34 -0.90 -1.23 4.70
CA THR A 34 -1.05 -1.42 3.25
C THR A 34 -2.17 -0.54 2.68
N ALA A 35 -3.31 -0.44 3.37
CA ALA A 35 -4.39 0.44 2.97
C ALA A 35 -3.95 1.92 2.97
N LYS A 36 -3.21 2.35 3.99
CA LYS A 36 -2.62 3.69 4.05
C LYS A 36 -1.66 3.94 2.88
N GLU A 37 -0.74 3.02 2.62
CA GLU A 37 0.23 3.14 1.52
C GLU A 37 -0.45 3.21 0.15
N ASN A 38 -1.49 2.40 -0.06
CA ASN A 38 -2.28 2.44 -1.29
C ASN A 38 -2.91 3.82 -1.50
N LYS A 39 -3.45 4.43 -0.45
CA LYS A 39 -4.01 5.79 -0.52
C LYS A 39 -2.94 6.84 -0.81
N VAL A 40 -1.79 6.78 -0.16
CA VAL A 40 -0.67 7.69 -0.43
C VAL A 40 -0.20 7.55 -1.88
N SER A 41 -0.07 6.32 -2.38
CA SER A 41 0.32 6.04 -3.77
C SER A 41 -0.73 6.54 -4.77
N GLU A 42 -2.02 6.37 -4.49
CA GLU A 42 -3.12 6.88 -5.30
C GLU A 42 -3.09 8.41 -5.41
N PHE A 43 -2.98 9.11 -4.27
CA PHE A 43 -2.87 10.58 -4.26
C PHE A 43 -1.65 11.07 -5.03
N ARG A 44 -0.52 10.39 -4.91
CA ARG A 44 0.70 10.75 -5.64
C ARG A 44 0.56 10.51 -7.14
N GLN A 45 -0.11 9.45 -7.56
CA GLN A 45 -0.42 9.22 -8.98
C GLN A 45 -1.33 10.32 -9.53
N GLN A 46 -2.41 10.67 -8.82
CA GLN A 46 -3.30 11.77 -9.20
C GLN A 46 -2.55 13.11 -9.30
N TRP A 47 -1.62 13.35 -8.37
CA TRP A 47 -0.77 14.54 -8.40
C TRP A 47 0.15 14.56 -9.65
N ILE A 48 0.80 13.43 -9.99
CA ILE A 48 1.64 13.29 -11.20
C ILE A 48 0.82 13.54 -12.46
N ASP A 49 -0.37 12.96 -12.55
CA ASP A 49 -1.23 13.08 -13.73
C ASP A 49 -1.77 14.50 -13.87
N SER A 50 -2.14 15.15 -12.77
CA SER A 50 -2.54 16.55 -12.76
C SER A 50 -1.39 17.46 -13.18
N LEU A 51 -0.18 17.26 -12.63
CA LEU A 51 1.01 18.04 -13.01
C LEU A 51 1.33 17.87 -14.50
N ARG A 52 1.25 16.64 -15.03
CA ARG A 52 1.42 16.36 -16.47
C ARG A 52 0.39 17.10 -17.32
N GLY A 53 -0.87 17.11 -16.87
CA GLY A 53 -1.95 17.87 -17.52
C GLY A 53 -1.62 19.36 -17.58
N SER A 54 -1.26 19.96 -16.45
CA SER A 54 -0.93 21.38 -16.36
C SER A 54 0.30 21.75 -17.20
N ILE A 55 1.34 20.91 -17.24
CA ILE A 55 2.51 21.12 -18.11
C ILE A 55 2.08 21.08 -19.59
N SER A 56 1.25 20.13 -19.96
CA SER A 56 0.79 19.99 -21.35
C SER A 56 -0.08 21.15 -21.78
N GLU A 57 -0.99 21.60 -20.93
CA GLU A 57 -1.82 22.79 -21.16
C GLU A 57 -1.00 24.06 -21.27
N TYR A 58 -0.05 24.27 -20.35
CA TYR A 58 0.88 25.39 -20.40
C TYR A 58 1.63 25.43 -21.72
N LEU A 59 2.27 24.31 -22.09
CA LEU A 59 3.08 24.24 -23.31
C LEU A 59 2.24 24.49 -24.57
N ALA A 60 1.02 23.95 -24.64
CA ALA A 60 0.13 24.16 -25.77
C ALA A 60 -0.32 25.63 -25.90
N ALA A 61 -0.84 26.20 -24.80
CA ALA A 61 -1.33 27.56 -24.77
C ALA A 61 -0.19 28.59 -24.96
N PHE A 62 0.96 28.35 -24.31
CA PHE A 62 2.13 29.22 -24.42
C PHE A 62 2.76 29.20 -25.80
N SER A 63 2.87 28.02 -26.42
CA SER A 63 3.34 27.90 -27.80
C SER A 63 2.45 28.64 -28.77
N TYR A 64 1.13 28.49 -28.63
CA TYR A 64 0.17 29.21 -29.48
C TYR A 64 0.31 30.73 -29.35
N ILE A 65 0.31 31.26 -28.13
CA ILE A 65 0.50 32.71 -27.90
C ILE A 65 1.84 33.20 -28.46
N SER A 66 2.92 32.48 -28.25
CA SER A 66 4.26 32.87 -28.70
C SER A 66 4.34 32.94 -30.23
N ILE A 67 3.76 31.96 -30.93
CA ILE A 67 3.70 31.97 -32.40
C ILE A 67 2.84 33.14 -32.89
N LEU A 68 1.69 33.35 -32.26
CA LEU A 68 0.77 34.39 -32.64
C LEU A 68 1.41 35.77 -32.51
N TYR A 69 2.03 36.08 -31.36
CA TYR A 69 2.74 37.33 -31.14
C TYR A 69 3.98 37.49 -32.04
N LYS A 70 4.72 36.43 -32.32
CA LYS A 70 5.78 36.45 -33.33
C LYS A 70 5.23 36.90 -34.68
N HIS A 71 4.15 36.25 -35.15
CA HIS A 71 3.54 36.57 -36.45
C HIS A 71 3.10 38.04 -36.54
N PHE A 72 2.50 38.56 -35.44
CA PHE A 72 2.08 39.99 -35.42
C PHE A 72 3.25 40.97 -35.29
N SER A 73 4.33 40.61 -34.63
CA SER A 73 5.52 41.46 -34.51
C SER A 73 6.31 41.56 -35.83
N GLU A 74 6.19 40.58 -36.70
CA GLU A 74 6.85 40.53 -38.03
C GLU A 74 6.03 41.22 -39.13
N LYS A 75 4.77 41.50 -38.91
CA LYS A 75 3.93 42.27 -39.87
C LYS A 75 3.98 43.77 -39.57
N GLU A 76 4.48 44.52 -40.53
CA GLU A 76 4.50 46.00 -40.49
C GLU A 76 3.12 46.65 -40.47
N ASP A 77 2.06 45.95 -40.86
CA ASP A 77 0.71 46.49 -40.90
C ASP A 77 0.08 46.48 -39.50
N SER A 78 0.43 47.57 -38.75
CA SER A 78 -0.04 47.82 -37.39
C SER A 78 -1.48 48.31 -37.30
N SER A 79 -2.24 48.35 -38.41
CA SER A 79 -3.62 48.83 -38.46
C SER A 79 -4.64 47.86 -37.86
N LYS A 80 -4.27 46.60 -37.63
CA LYS A 80 -5.15 45.66 -36.93
C LYS A 80 -5.11 45.94 -35.45
N ASP A 81 -6.27 46.28 -34.95
CA ASP A 81 -6.56 46.61 -33.58
C ASP A 81 -5.94 45.58 -32.58
N ARG A 82 -4.84 45.99 -31.95
CA ARG A 82 -4.18 45.21 -30.90
C ARG A 82 -5.13 44.83 -29.76
N PHE A 83 -6.18 45.65 -29.57
CA PHE A 83 -7.19 45.39 -28.55
C PHE A 83 -8.12 44.23 -28.94
N ALA A 84 -8.55 44.18 -30.21
CA ALA A 84 -9.35 43.07 -30.71
C ALA A 84 -8.57 41.75 -30.62
N MET A 85 -7.28 41.77 -30.99
CA MET A 85 -6.41 40.61 -30.83
C MET A 85 -6.23 40.20 -29.35
N ALA A 86 -6.03 41.14 -28.44
CA ALA A 86 -5.92 40.86 -27.02
C ALA A 86 -7.18 40.18 -26.47
N LYS A 87 -8.36 40.59 -26.96
CA LYS A 87 -9.64 40.00 -26.62
C LYS A 87 -9.73 38.53 -27.15
N ASP A 88 -9.31 38.30 -28.39
CA ASP A 88 -9.38 36.96 -29.03
C ASP A 88 -8.45 35.97 -28.35
N VAL A 89 -7.35 36.41 -27.74
CA VAL A 89 -6.40 35.54 -27.03
C VAL A 89 -6.59 35.51 -25.52
N GLN A 90 -7.58 36.23 -24.99
CA GLN A 90 -7.81 36.35 -23.55
C GLN A 90 -7.91 35.00 -22.83
N ASP A 91 -8.71 34.08 -23.40
CA ASP A 91 -8.91 32.75 -22.84
C ASP A 91 -7.61 31.92 -22.84
N THR A 92 -6.83 32.03 -23.94
CA THR A 92 -5.56 31.32 -24.04
C THR A 92 -4.53 31.91 -23.09
N TYR A 93 -4.50 33.23 -22.91
CA TYR A 93 -3.63 33.89 -21.94
C TYR A 93 -4.01 33.53 -20.49
N SER A 94 -5.30 33.43 -20.21
CA SER A 94 -5.80 32.94 -18.93
C SER A 94 -5.33 31.50 -18.66
N LYS A 95 -5.42 30.60 -19.65
CA LYS A 95 -4.90 29.23 -19.54
C LYS A 95 -3.41 29.17 -19.27
N VAL A 96 -2.60 29.99 -19.95
CA VAL A 96 -1.16 30.10 -19.68
C VAL A 96 -0.89 30.45 -18.22
N ASN A 97 -1.56 31.48 -17.70
CA ASN A 97 -1.35 31.90 -16.32
C ASN A 97 -1.86 30.88 -15.30
N THR A 98 -3.02 30.30 -15.53
CA THR A 98 -3.60 29.31 -14.63
C THR A 98 -2.73 28.06 -14.56
N SER A 99 -2.33 27.50 -15.72
CA SER A 99 -1.49 26.31 -15.76
C SER A 99 -0.07 26.57 -15.24
N TYR A 100 0.50 27.76 -15.50
CA TYR A 100 1.77 28.17 -14.90
C TYR A 100 1.69 28.17 -13.36
N ASN A 101 0.68 28.84 -12.80
CA ASN A 101 0.51 28.94 -11.36
C ASN A 101 0.25 27.54 -10.74
N ASP A 102 -0.56 26.71 -11.37
CA ASP A 102 -0.81 25.34 -10.92
C ASP A 102 0.48 24.51 -10.89
N ILE A 103 1.34 24.64 -11.92
CA ILE A 103 2.65 23.97 -11.96
C ILE A 103 3.54 24.44 -10.80
N VAL A 104 3.69 25.76 -10.62
CA VAL A 104 4.59 26.33 -9.61
C VAL A 104 4.12 25.98 -8.20
N LEU A 105 2.82 26.01 -7.94
CA LEU A 105 2.24 25.65 -6.64
C LEU A 105 2.34 24.16 -6.31
N ARG A 106 2.39 23.31 -7.33
CA ARG A 106 2.54 21.86 -7.12
C ARG A 106 3.97 21.44 -6.85
N ILE A 107 4.95 22.16 -7.37
CA ILE A 107 6.35 21.76 -7.25
C ILE A 107 6.95 22.36 -5.98
N ASN A 108 7.41 21.48 -5.08
CA ASN A 108 8.14 21.90 -3.90
C ASN A 108 9.55 22.35 -4.27
N SER A 109 9.79 23.67 -4.21
CA SER A 109 11.12 24.27 -4.45
C SER A 109 12.10 24.01 -3.31
N SER A 110 11.61 23.71 -2.10
CA SER A 110 12.40 23.42 -0.90
C SER A 110 12.53 21.92 -0.62
N GLU A 111 12.49 21.09 -1.65
CA GLU A 111 12.64 19.65 -1.53
C GLU A 111 14.05 19.28 -1.04
N ASP A 112 14.12 18.50 0.05
CA ASP A 112 15.39 18.08 0.65
C ASP A 112 15.95 16.81 -0.01
N ASP A 113 15.11 16.00 -0.67
CA ASP A 113 15.56 14.80 -1.39
C ASP A 113 16.37 15.19 -2.63
N PRO A 114 17.69 14.88 -2.67
CA PRO A 114 18.54 15.23 -3.82
C PRO A 114 18.06 14.64 -5.16
N HIS A 115 17.32 13.54 -5.12
CA HIS A 115 16.79 12.89 -6.33
C HIS A 115 15.63 13.67 -6.95
N SER A 116 14.87 14.39 -6.14
CA SER A 116 13.75 15.23 -6.59
C SER A 116 14.16 16.70 -6.72
N LYS A 117 15.04 17.20 -5.85
CA LYS A 117 15.50 18.58 -5.84
C LYS A 117 16.07 19.04 -7.18
N LYS A 118 17.07 18.35 -7.71
CA LYS A 118 17.72 18.72 -8.97
C LYS A 118 16.76 18.72 -10.17
N PRO A 119 15.89 17.72 -10.38
CA PRO A 119 14.85 17.77 -11.41
C PRO A 119 13.88 18.92 -11.24
N ASN A 120 13.46 19.24 -10.00
CA ASN A 120 12.55 20.35 -9.71
C ASN A 120 13.18 21.69 -10.07
N GLU A 121 14.40 21.95 -9.60
CA GLU A 121 15.15 23.19 -9.88
C GLU A 121 15.35 23.38 -11.39
N LYS A 122 15.78 22.33 -12.09
CA LYS A 122 15.99 22.38 -13.55
C LYS A 122 14.71 22.68 -14.29
N PHE A 123 13.60 22.09 -13.89
CA PHE A 123 12.32 22.31 -14.53
C PHE A 123 11.79 23.71 -14.28
N LEU A 124 11.82 24.18 -13.03
CA LEU A 124 11.40 25.55 -12.68
C LEU A 124 12.25 26.62 -13.38
N SER A 125 13.57 26.41 -13.47
CA SER A 125 14.47 27.29 -14.20
C SER A 125 14.14 27.35 -15.70
N ALA A 126 13.83 26.22 -16.34
CA ALA A 126 13.43 26.19 -17.74
C ALA A 126 12.08 26.91 -17.95
N LEU A 127 11.13 26.71 -17.03
CA LEU A 127 9.82 27.36 -17.05
C LEU A 127 9.96 28.89 -16.93
N GLU A 128 10.76 29.36 -15.98
CA GLU A 128 11.01 30.80 -15.77
C GLU A 128 11.73 31.43 -16.97
N THR A 129 12.77 30.79 -17.49
CA THR A 129 13.48 31.24 -18.69
C THR A 129 12.52 31.44 -19.88
N THR A 130 11.60 30.51 -20.06
CA THR A 130 10.59 30.56 -21.12
C THR A 130 9.69 31.79 -20.94
N ARG A 131 9.25 32.05 -19.72
CA ARG A 131 8.42 33.21 -19.36
C ARG A 131 9.16 34.53 -19.54
N GLU A 132 10.44 34.58 -19.11
CA GLU A 132 11.27 35.79 -19.29
C GLU A 132 11.50 36.14 -20.77
N LEU A 133 11.76 35.17 -21.62
CA LEU A 133 11.90 35.37 -23.06
C LEU A 133 10.62 35.98 -23.66
N TYR A 134 9.48 35.48 -23.27
CA TYR A 134 8.19 36.02 -23.70
C TYR A 134 7.99 37.46 -23.23
N ASN A 135 8.25 37.75 -21.94
CA ASN A 135 8.13 39.10 -21.37
C ASN A 135 9.08 40.13 -22.01
N LYS A 136 10.21 39.64 -22.53
CA LYS A 136 11.17 40.47 -23.29
C LYS A 136 10.82 40.56 -24.79
N SER A 137 9.62 40.14 -25.20
CA SER A 137 9.14 40.12 -26.59
C SER A 137 9.98 39.28 -27.54
N ARG A 138 10.77 38.32 -27.00
CA ARG A 138 11.57 37.37 -27.78
C ARG A 138 10.74 36.11 -28.11
N TYR A 139 9.63 36.32 -28.81
CA TYR A 139 8.59 35.32 -28.99
C TYR A 139 9.08 34.02 -29.71
N ALA A 140 9.94 34.17 -30.73
CA ALA A 140 10.50 33.02 -31.44
C ALA A 140 11.40 32.15 -30.55
N GLU A 141 12.10 32.75 -29.61
CA GLU A 141 12.95 32.04 -28.66
C GLU A 141 12.12 31.47 -27.52
N ALA A 142 11.11 32.18 -27.06
CA ALA A 142 10.13 31.68 -26.07
C ALA A 142 9.42 30.43 -26.60
N PHE A 143 9.01 30.41 -27.87
CA PHE A 143 8.45 29.22 -28.49
C PHE A 143 9.43 28.05 -28.50
N ARG A 144 10.67 28.27 -28.92
CA ARG A 144 11.70 27.21 -28.92
C ARG A 144 12.06 26.70 -27.54
N SER A 145 12.01 27.55 -26.51
CA SER A 145 12.29 27.19 -25.14
C SER A 145 11.25 26.24 -24.51
N CYS A 146 10.06 26.10 -25.12
CA CYS A 146 9.07 25.11 -24.71
C CYS A 146 9.60 23.67 -24.77
N ASP A 147 10.54 23.39 -25.71
CA ASP A 147 11.21 22.09 -25.77
C ASP A 147 12.10 21.84 -24.54
N ALA A 148 12.80 22.87 -24.06
CA ALA A 148 13.59 22.76 -22.84
C ALA A 148 12.72 22.47 -21.60
N VAL A 149 11.55 23.11 -21.50
CA VAL A 149 10.56 22.81 -20.44
C VAL A 149 10.09 21.36 -20.53
N ARG A 150 9.74 20.90 -21.73
CA ARG A 150 9.32 19.51 -21.97
C ARG A 150 10.39 18.50 -21.57
N GLU A 151 11.64 18.75 -21.98
CA GLU A 151 12.76 17.85 -21.64
C GLU A 151 13.10 17.88 -20.16
N ALA A 152 13.00 19.01 -19.49
CA ALA A 152 13.20 19.13 -18.05
C ALA A 152 12.05 18.48 -17.24
N GLY A 153 10.83 18.45 -17.76
CA GLY A 153 9.67 17.79 -17.15
C GLY A 153 9.79 16.26 -17.09
N LYS A 154 10.45 15.64 -18.06
CA LYS A 154 10.61 14.17 -18.11
C LYS A 154 11.31 13.59 -16.86
N PRO A 155 12.50 14.07 -16.45
CA PRO A 155 13.16 13.55 -15.25
C PRO A 155 12.40 13.87 -13.96
N LEU A 156 11.72 15.02 -13.88
CA LEU A 156 10.86 15.38 -12.75
C LEU A 156 9.74 14.35 -12.58
N LEU A 157 8.92 14.11 -13.59
CA LEU A 157 7.83 13.14 -13.54
C LEU A 157 8.36 11.71 -13.30
N LYS A 158 9.52 11.36 -13.86
CA LYS A 158 10.16 10.06 -13.62
C LYS A 158 10.63 9.88 -12.18
N SER A 159 11.14 10.93 -11.54
CA SER A 159 11.57 10.87 -10.13
C SER A 159 10.38 10.61 -9.20
N GLU A 160 9.26 11.31 -9.42
CA GLU A 160 8.03 11.12 -8.67
C GLU A 160 7.41 9.73 -8.89
N TRP A 161 7.40 9.26 -10.13
CA TRP A 161 6.95 7.90 -10.44
C TRP A 161 7.80 6.81 -9.76
N LYS A 162 9.12 7.01 -9.65
CA LYS A 162 9.99 6.10 -8.88
C LYS A 162 9.64 6.11 -7.39
N ARG A 163 9.25 7.27 -6.85
CA ARG A 163 8.82 7.42 -5.44
C ARG A 163 7.53 6.63 -5.19
N VAL A 164 6.55 6.70 -6.10
CA VAL A 164 5.33 5.87 -6.05
C VAL A 164 5.67 4.37 -5.99
N LYS A 165 6.56 3.92 -6.89
CA LYS A 165 6.92 2.48 -6.96
C LYS A 165 7.69 1.97 -5.76
N ARG A 166 8.51 2.80 -5.12
CA ARG A 166 9.29 2.40 -3.94
C ARG A 166 8.47 2.33 -2.66
N GLY A 167 7.37 3.04 -2.59
CA GLY A 167 6.63 3.27 -1.36
C GLY A 167 7.38 4.17 -0.37
N GLU A 168 6.71 4.50 0.71
CA GLU A 168 7.30 5.32 1.79
C GLU A 168 8.30 4.50 2.63
N PRO A 169 9.45 5.07 3.04
CA PRO A 169 10.40 4.36 3.92
C PRO A 169 9.80 3.91 5.25
N SER A 170 8.87 4.70 5.79
CA SER A 170 8.11 4.36 7.01
C SER A 170 7.23 3.13 6.83
N TYR A 171 6.58 3.00 5.67
CA TYR A 171 5.80 1.82 5.31
C TYR A 171 6.66 0.55 5.25
N ASN A 172 7.81 0.62 4.57
CA ASN A 172 8.70 -0.52 4.44
C ASN A 172 9.22 -0.99 5.81
N LYS A 173 9.56 -0.07 6.72
CA LYS A 173 9.94 -0.40 8.10
C LYS A 173 8.79 -1.05 8.87
N ALA A 174 7.60 -0.46 8.83
CA ALA A 174 6.43 -0.99 9.51
C ALA A 174 6.03 -2.38 9.00
N LYS A 175 6.10 -2.60 7.69
CA LYS A 175 5.88 -3.91 7.05
C LYS A 175 6.87 -4.97 7.55
N MET A 176 8.16 -4.63 7.64
CA MET A 176 9.18 -5.56 8.15
C MET A 176 8.95 -5.92 9.60
N VAL A 177 8.59 -4.96 10.46
CA VAL A 177 8.25 -5.21 11.87
C VAL A 177 7.02 -6.12 11.99
N ALA A 178 5.96 -5.82 11.25
CA ALA A 178 4.74 -6.62 11.27
C ALA A 178 4.97 -8.06 10.76
N LEU A 179 5.78 -8.22 9.71
CA LEU A 179 6.14 -9.53 9.19
C LEU A 179 6.99 -10.33 10.19
N GLY A 180 7.94 -9.67 10.87
CA GLY A 180 8.72 -10.27 11.96
C GLY A 180 7.84 -10.76 13.11
N ALA A 181 6.90 -9.93 13.58
CA ALA A 181 5.94 -10.32 14.61
C ALA A 181 5.04 -11.49 14.18
N LEU A 182 4.58 -11.50 12.93
CA LEU A 182 3.80 -12.59 12.37
C LEU A 182 4.58 -13.90 12.35
N LEU A 183 5.82 -13.88 11.85
CA LEU A 183 6.68 -15.07 11.80
C LEU A 183 6.99 -15.61 13.20
N THR A 184 7.24 -14.72 14.17
CA THR A 184 7.47 -15.10 15.58
C THR A 184 6.21 -15.73 16.18
N GLY A 185 5.03 -15.17 15.93
CA GLY A 185 3.75 -15.71 16.37
C GLY A 185 3.47 -17.10 15.79
N LEU A 186 3.73 -17.29 14.50
CA LEU A 186 3.58 -18.60 13.83
C LEU A 186 4.57 -19.63 14.39
N ALA A 187 5.83 -19.25 14.60
CA ALA A 187 6.82 -20.17 15.19
C ALA A 187 6.43 -20.59 16.62
N ALA A 188 5.94 -19.65 17.44
CA ALA A 188 5.44 -19.95 18.78
C ALA A 188 4.22 -20.89 18.75
N ALA A 189 3.26 -20.65 17.85
CA ALA A 189 2.09 -21.51 17.67
C ALA A 189 2.48 -22.92 17.23
N PHE A 190 3.46 -23.05 16.32
CA PHE A 190 3.98 -24.33 15.85
C PHE A 190 4.70 -25.09 16.96
N ALA A 191 5.57 -24.43 17.74
CA ALA A 191 6.23 -25.02 18.88
C ALA A 191 5.25 -25.52 19.93
N LEU A 192 4.19 -24.74 20.19
CA LEU A 192 3.11 -25.13 21.09
C LEU A 192 2.36 -26.37 20.60
N ALA A 193 2.06 -26.43 19.31
CA ALA A 193 1.40 -27.58 18.69
C ALA A 193 2.24 -28.88 18.83
N ILE A 194 3.55 -28.78 18.58
CA ILE A 194 4.49 -29.92 18.77
C ILE A 194 4.48 -30.35 20.24
N TYR A 195 4.61 -29.39 21.16
CA TYR A 195 4.62 -29.71 22.60
C TYR A 195 3.34 -30.45 23.03
N VAL A 196 2.18 -29.98 22.58
CA VAL A 196 0.88 -30.64 22.87
C VAL A 196 0.84 -32.07 22.31
N THR A 197 1.29 -32.22 21.05
CA THR A 197 1.28 -33.54 20.40
C THR A 197 2.16 -34.51 21.13
N VAL A 198 3.38 -34.15 21.51
CA VAL A 198 4.30 -35.00 22.26
C VAL A 198 3.70 -35.36 23.64
N ALA A 199 3.18 -34.38 24.36
CA ALA A 199 2.59 -34.58 25.68
C ALA A 199 1.34 -35.52 25.64
N VAL A 200 0.54 -35.46 24.58
CA VAL A 200 -0.62 -36.36 24.40
C VAL A 200 -0.15 -37.78 24.05
N LEU A 201 0.92 -37.94 23.29
CA LEU A 201 1.48 -39.24 22.95
C LEU A 201 2.10 -39.94 24.16
N ASP A 202 2.83 -39.19 25.03
CA ASP A 202 3.44 -39.74 26.24
C ASP A 202 2.42 -40.09 27.30
N ASN A 203 1.25 -39.46 27.34
CA ASN A 203 0.17 -39.75 28.28
C ASN A 203 -0.84 -40.83 27.76
N LYS A 204 -0.51 -41.54 26.69
CA LYS A 204 -1.38 -42.65 26.24
C LYS A 204 -1.31 -43.80 27.25
N PRO A 205 -2.42 -44.15 27.98
CA PRO A 205 -2.38 -45.25 28.93
C PRO A 205 -2.02 -46.52 28.18
N GLU A 206 -1.00 -47.25 28.69
CA GLU A 206 -0.75 -48.60 28.26
C GLU A 206 -2.02 -49.41 28.47
N SER A 207 -2.63 -49.84 27.39
CA SER A 207 -3.74 -50.79 27.41
C SER A 207 -3.19 -52.10 27.98
N ASN A 208 -3.26 -52.26 29.32
CA ASN A 208 -3.02 -53.52 29.96
C ASN A 208 -4.05 -54.55 29.43
N ALA A 209 -3.71 -55.18 28.36
CA ALA A 209 -4.29 -56.46 27.93
C ALA A 209 -3.80 -57.55 28.87
N SER A 210 -4.20 -57.50 30.14
CA SER A 210 -4.13 -58.65 31.03
C SER A 210 -5.31 -59.59 30.72
N SER A 211 -5.09 -60.45 29.77
CA SER A 211 -5.83 -61.67 29.54
C SER A 211 -5.76 -62.57 30.81
N SER A 212 -6.73 -62.41 31.69
CA SER A 212 -6.99 -63.43 32.70
C SER A 212 -7.80 -64.56 32.05
N ALA A 213 -7.08 -65.53 31.57
CA ALA A 213 -7.62 -66.84 31.29
C ALA A 213 -8.10 -67.44 32.63
N GLN A 214 -9.41 -67.49 32.90
CA GLN A 214 -10.01 -68.30 33.91
C GLN A 214 -10.57 -69.57 33.28
N SER A 215 -9.90 -70.73 33.62
CA SER A 215 -10.27 -72.11 33.33
C SER A 215 -11.62 -72.45 33.95
N PRO A 216 -12.43 -73.32 33.30
CA PRO A 216 -13.72 -73.74 33.81
C PRO A 216 -13.57 -74.86 34.88
N ASN A 217 -14.08 -74.64 36.07
CA ASN A 217 -14.23 -75.74 37.02
C ASN A 217 -15.69 -76.11 37.16
N ASN A 218 -15.89 -77.38 36.86
CA ASN A 218 -17.13 -78.17 36.78
C ASN A 218 -17.53 -78.64 38.17
N SER A 219 -18.78 -78.44 38.64
CA SER A 219 -19.46 -79.37 39.57
C SER A 219 -20.97 -79.11 39.62
N LYS A 220 -21.63 -80.12 39.04
CA LYS A 220 -22.91 -80.81 39.32
C LYS A 220 -23.95 -80.14 40.24
N SER A 221 -25.16 -80.16 39.68
CA SER A 221 -26.57 -80.19 40.17
C SER A 221 -26.83 -80.80 41.55
N PRO A 222 -28.05 -80.71 42.14
CA PRO A 222 -29.37 -80.92 41.47
C PRO A 222 -30.56 -80.08 42.01
N ILE A 223 -31.56 -79.95 41.16
CA ILE A 223 -33.01 -80.07 41.30
C ILE A 223 -33.67 -79.59 42.64
N ASP A 224 -34.57 -78.69 42.60
CA ASP A 224 -35.94 -78.99 42.99
C ASP A 224 -37.01 -78.01 42.43
N ILE A 225 -38.15 -78.56 42.27
CA ILE A 225 -39.38 -78.14 41.60
C ILE A 225 -40.26 -77.36 42.57
N SER A 226 -40.95 -76.34 42.13
CA SER A 226 -42.41 -76.20 42.37
C SER A 226 -42.97 -74.80 41.93
N THR A 227 -43.77 -74.90 40.94
CA THR A 227 -45.15 -74.36 40.80
C THR A 227 -45.48 -72.96 41.29
N ALA A 228 -45.97 -72.11 40.49
CA ALA A 228 -47.38 -71.77 40.24
C ALA A 228 -47.56 -70.36 39.59
N VAL A 229 -48.29 -70.40 38.52
CA VAL A 229 -49.00 -69.27 37.87
C VAL A 229 -50.34 -69.10 38.63
N PRO A 230 -51.20 -68.02 38.59
CA PRO A 230 -51.41 -67.10 37.44
C PRO A 230 -51.75 -65.66 37.76
N LYS A 231 -51.79 -64.88 36.69
CA LYS A 231 -52.57 -63.65 36.28
C LYS A 231 -53.85 -63.28 37.08
N PRO A 232 -54.55 -62.19 36.77
CA PRO A 232 -54.25 -60.90 36.04
C PRO A 232 -54.92 -59.65 36.67
N ASN A 233 -54.85 -58.59 35.89
CA ASN A 233 -55.76 -57.39 35.80
C ASN A 233 -55.57 -56.19 36.76
N GLY A 234 -55.51 -55.06 36.09
CA GLY A 234 -55.69 -53.72 36.52
C GLY A 234 -55.01 -52.75 35.59
#